data_65a54b2bb7ee0068e60eb87a2acdba8a
#
_entry.id   65a54b2bb7ee0068e60eb87a2acdba8a
#
_cell.length_a   1.000
_cell.length_b   1.000
_cell.length_c   1.000
_cell.angle_alpha   90.00
_cell.angle_beta   90.00
_cell.angle_gamma   90.00
#
_symmetry.space_group_name_H-M   'P 1'
#
loop_
_entity.id
_entity.type
_entity.pdbx_description
1 polymer ?
#
loop_
_entity_poly.entity_id
_entity_poly.type
_entity_poly.pdbx_seq_one_letter_code
_entity_poly.pdbx_strand_id
1 'polypeptide(L)'
;PSAVKAETSFKTHPVRFLSIAGNGRLCFGYDGEIYVKDVQGTPKKVKVDIIGDNAKDNIASLRFTSGATSATVSSDGKQVAMIIRGDVFVTSTDYTTTKQITATPEGEKWLSFAPDNRTIAYASERGGNWNIYTAKIAREEEVNFPSATLIEEEAVLPSSTKERFAPQFSPDGKELAFIEDRTKLMVVDLKTKK
;
A
#
# COMPACT_ATOMS: atom_id res chain seq x y z
N PRO A 1 19.42 -43.74 49.38
CA PRO A 1 18.75 -42.60 48.73
C PRO A 1 19.80 -41.66 48.15
N SER A 2 19.81 -41.53 46.82
CA SER A 2 20.67 -40.58 46.12
C SER A 2 20.35 -39.15 46.60
N ALA A 3 21.37 -38.40 46.94
CA ALA A 3 21.22 -37.03 47.42
C ALA A 3 20.47 -36.17 46.34
N VAL A 4 19.46 -35.46 46.79
CA VAL A 4 18.76 -34.50 45.96
C VAL A 4 19.71 -33.36 45.61
N LYS A 5 19.87 -33.06 44.33
CA LYS A 5 20.74 -32.00 43.83
C LYS A 5 19.92 -30.92 43.07
N ALA A 6 20.19 -29.65 43.38
CA ALA A 6 19.62 -28.56 42.60
C ALA A 6 20.32 -28.45 41.25
N GLU A 7 19.56 -28.51 40.15
CA GLU A 7 20.06 -28.42 38.77
C GLU A 7 20.07 -26.98 38.22
N THR A 8 19.40 -26.05 38.91
CA THR A 8 19.35 -24.64 38.55
C THR A 8 19.55 -23.76 39.79
N SER A 9 20.01 -22.50 39.59
CA SER A 9 20.24 -21.54 40.66
C SER A 9 19.41 -20.25 40.47
N PHE A 10 18.33 -20.31 39.71
CA PHE A 10 17.44 -19.15 39.52
C PHE A 10 16.72 -18.77 40.82
N LYS A 11 16.50 -17.45 41.05
CA LYS A 11 15.97 -16.95 42.33
C LYS A 11 14.69 -16.12 42.20
N THR A 12 14.40 -15.54 41.02
CA THR A 12 13.33 -14.55 40.89
C THR A 12 12.02 -15.10 40.37
N HIS A 13 12.07 -16.11 39.49
CA HIS A 13 10.90 -16.70 38.88
C HIS A 13 10.92 -18.24 39.02
N PRO A 14 9.76 -18.89 38.96
CA PRO A 14 9.69 -20.35 38.96
C PRO A 14 10.15 -20.93 37.63
N VAL A 15 10.87 -22.06 37.68
CA VAL A 15 11.12 -22.91 36.51
C VAL A 15 9.84 -23.67 36.16
N ARG A 16 9.46 -23.70 34.87
CA ARG A 16 8.21 -24.32 34.38
C ARG A 16 8.48 -25.17 33.14
N PHE A 17 7.49 -25.98 32.77
CA PHE A 17 7.49 -26.77 31.53
C PHE A 17 8.72 -27.67 31.36
N LEU A 18 9.16 -28.32 32.47
CA LEU A 18 10.31 -29.21 32.44
C LEU A 18 10.05 -30.44 31.55
N SER A 19 11.00 -30.69 30.67
CA SER A 19 11.10 -31.93 29.89
C SER A 19 12.53 -32.47 29.93
N ILE A 20 12.68 -33.80 29.72
CA ILE A 20 13.95 -34.46 29.67
C ILE A 20 14.07 -35.28 28.39
N ALA A 21 15.19 -35.20 27.72
CA ALA A 21 15.51 -36.00 26.55
C ALA A 21 16.15 -37.34 26.99
N GLY A 22 16.12 -38.35 26.09
CA GLY A 22 16.68 -39.68 26.38
C GLY A 22 18.18 -39.70 26.73
N ASN A 23 18.93 -38.66 26.39
CA ASN A 23 20.32 -38.45 26.75
C ASN A 23 20.51 -37.69 28.08
N GLY A 24 19.42 -37.44 28.82
CA GLY A 24 19.44 -36.75 30.10
C GLY A 24 19.50 -35.21 30.01
N ARG A 25 19.45 -34.61 28.81
CA ARG A 25 19.38 -33.16 28.62
C ARG A 25 18.02 -32.67 29.10
N LEU A 26 18.02 -31.57 29.87
CA LEU A 26 16.83 -30.91 30.38
C LEU A 26 16.47 -29.74 29.46
N CYS A 27 15.16 -29.54 29.20
CA CYS A 27 14.62 -28.35 28.61
C CYS A 27 13.51 -27.83 29.53
N PHE A 28 13.47 -26.51 29.74
CA PHE A 28 12.51 -25.86 30.62
C PHE A 28 12.33 -24.37 30.30
N GLY A 29 11.21 -23.82 30.76
CA GLY A 29 10.93 -22.40 30.70
C GLY A 29 11.35 -21.67 31.98
N TYR A 30 11.93 -20.49 31.84
CA TYR A 30 12.22 -19.57 32.92
C TYR A 30 12.12 -18.12 32.42
N ASP A 31 11.36 -17.30 33.13
CA ASP A 31 11.15 -15.86 32.80
C ASP A 31 10.73 -15.62 31.34
N GLY A 32 9.77 -16.41 30.83
CA GLY A 32 9.27 -16.31 29.46
C GLY A 32 10.20 -16.87 28.37
N GLU A 33 11.38 -17.37 28.73
CA GLU A 33 12.40 -17.84 27.81
C GLU A 33 12.62 -19.36 27.91
N ILE A 34 13.16 -19.99 26.88
CA ILE A 34 13.48 -21.41 26.84
C ILE A 34 14.94 -21.63 27.19
N TYR A 35 15.19 -22.58 28.07
CA TYR A 35 16.53 -22.96 28.49
C TYR A 35 16.76 -24.47 28.25
N VAL A 36 17.99 -24.79 27.91
CA VAL A 36 18.47 -26.17 27.88
C VAL A 36 19.65 -26.31 28.82
N LYS A 37 19.76 -27.52 29.45
CA LYS A 37 20.88 -27.85 30.30
C LYS A 37 21.30 -29.29 30.00
N ASP A 38 22.55 -29.49 29.67
CA ASP A 38 23.16 -30.81 29.54
C ASP A 38 23.36 -31.41 30.91
N VAL A 39 23.52 -32.74 30.98
CA VAL A 39 23.73 -33.49 32.21
C VAL A 39 24.86 -32.89 33.07
N GLN A 40 25.95 -32.51 32.39
CA GLN A 40 27.04 -31.72 32.97
C GLN A 40 27.03 -30.32 32.38
N GLY A 41 26.92 -29.30 33.23
CA GLY A 41 26.95 -27.91 32.77
C GLY A 41 25.90 -27.00 33.40
N THR A 42 25.87 -25.76 32.96
CA THR A 42 24.94 -24.73 33.40
C THR A 42 23.81 -24.55 32.39
N PRO A 43 22.62 -24.08 32.82
CA PRO A 43 21.54 -23.74 31.91
C PRO A 43 21.99 -22.68 30.86
N LYS A 44 21.61 -22.92 29.59
CA LYS A 44 21.85 -21.99 28.47
C LYS A 44 20.51 -21.60 27.89
N LYS A 45 20.33 -20.31 27.68
CA LYS A 45 19.16 -19.76 26.98
C LYS A 45 19.21 -20.19 25.51
N VAL A 46 18.09 -20.66 24.99
CA VAL A 46 17.93 -20.97 23.57
C VAL A 46 17.58 -19.69 22.85
N LYS A 47 18.38 -19.32 21.86
CA LYS A 47 18.01 -18.23 20.95
C LYS A 47 16.96 -18.76 19.97
N VAL A 48 15.77 -18.19 20.02
CA VAL A 48 14.68 -18.48 19.09
C VAL A 48 14.54 -17.30 18.17
N ASP A 49 14.86 -17.48 16.90
CA ASP A 49 14.61 -16.51 15.86
C ASP A 49 13.31 -16.90 15.16
N ILE A 50 12.26 -16.12 15.34
CA ILE A 50 10.98 -16.32 14.67
C ILE A 50 11.04 -15.56 13.35
N ILE A 51 11.22 -16.28 12.26
CA ILE A 51 11.09 -15.76 10.92
C ILE A 51 9.60 -15.86 10.57
N GLY A 52 8.84 -14.83 10.91
CA GLY A 52 7.45 -14.69 10.53
C GLY A 52 7.35 -13.51 9.57
N ASP A 53 6.44 -13.59 8.63
CA ASP A 53 5.97 -12.43 7.86
C ASP A 53 5.09 -11.57 8.79
N ASN A 54 5.72 -11.02 9.81
CA ASN A 54 5.15 -9.96 10.64
C ASN A 54 5.26 -8.63 9.88
N ALA A 55 4.80 -8.59 8.63
CA ALA A 55 4.32 -7.35 8.08
C ALA A 55 3.22 -6.91 9.05
N LYS A 56 3.57 -6.05 10.01
CA LYS A 56 2.58 -5.24 10.70
C LYS A 56 1.78 -4.67 9.55
N ASP A 57 0.51 -5.02 9.47
CA ASP A 57 -0.42 -4.37 8.58
C ASP A 57 -0.36 -2.88 8.93
N ASN A 58 0.50 -2.14 8.24
CA ASN A 58 0.49 -0.68 8.26
C ASN A 58 -0.76 -0.16 7.53
N ILE A 59 -1.77 -1.02 7.38
CA ILE A 59 -3.05 -0.70 6.79
C ILE A 59 -3.92 -0.09 7.88
N ALA A 60 -4.07 1.22 7.85
CA ALA A 60 -5.09 1.91 8.61
C ALA A 60 -6.39 1.92 7.79
N SER A 61 -7.44 1.27 8.28
CA SER A 61 -8.77 1.40 7.69
C SER A 61 -9.36 2.75 8.07
N LEU A 62 -9.49 3.65 7.10
CA LEU A 62 -10.11 4.95 7.26
C LEU A 62 -11.48 4.95 6.58
N ARG A 63 -12.49 5.46 7.27
CA ARG A 63 -13.84 5.64 6.71
C ARG A 63 -14.10 7.12 6.46
N PHE A 64 -14.29 7.48 5.20
CA PHE A 64 -14.70 8.83 4.82
C PHE A 64 -16.19 8.82 4.44
N THR A 65 -16.96 9.75 5.01
CA THR A 65 -18.39 9.94 4.70
C THR A 65 -18.64 11.26 3.99
N SER A 66 -17.61 12.08 3.79
CA SER A 66 -17.67 13.39 3.14
C SER A 66 -16.26 13.85 2.75
N GLY A 67 -16.15 14.98 2.05
CA GLY A 67 -14.88 15.62 1.75
C GLY A 67 -14.29 15.25 0.39
N ALA A 68 -15.05 14.59 -0.49
CA ALA A 68 -14.65 14.47 -1.89
C ALA A 68 -14.69 15.85 -2.56
N THR A 69 -13.57 16.25 -3.17
CA THR A 69 -13.42 17.56 -3.87
C THR A 69 -13.59 17.44 -5.38
N SER A 70 -13.48 16.23 -5.92
CA SER A 70 -13.70 15.89 -7.33
C SER A 70 -14.16 14.46 -7.43
N ALA A 71 -15.00 14.15 -8.40
CA ALA A 71 -15.42 12.78 -8.70
C ALA A 71 -15.71 12.64 -10.20
N THR A 72 -15.46 11.44 -10.73
CA THR A 72 -15.80 11.03 -12.08
C THR A 72 -16.18 9.56 -12.09
N VAL A 73 -16.98 9.16 -13.08
CA VAL A 73 -17.48 7.77 -13.22
C VAL A 73 -16.88 7.18 -14.49
N SER A 74 -16.51 5.90 -14.42
CA SER A 74 -16.08 5.13 -15.59
C SER A 74 -17.20 5.03 -16.63
N SER A 75 -16.85 4.88 -17.92
CA SER A 75 -17.84 4.86 -19.02
C SER A 75 -18.84 3.71 -18.92
N ASP A 76 -18.45 2.62 -18.26
CA ASP A 76 -19.31 1.46 -17.99
C ASP A 76 -20.16 1.59 -16.70
N GLY A 77 -19.99 2.68 -15.94
CA GLY A 77 -20.70 2.95 -14.70
C GLY A 77 -20.29 2.10 -13.48
N LYS A 78 -19.25 1.27 -13.61
CA LYS A 78 -18.88 0.29 -12.56
C LYS A 78 -17.85 0.81 -11.55
N GLN A 79 -17.22 1.94 -11.83
CA GLN A 79 -16.20 2.52 -10.99
C GLN A 79 -16.43 4.02 -10.81
N VAL A 80 -16.17 4.51 -9.62
CA VAL A 80 -16.15 5.94 -9.31
C VAL A 80 -14.76 6.30 -8.80
N ALA A 81 -14.09 7.20 -9.50
CA ALA A 81 -12.88 7.84 -9.00
C ALA A 81 -13.23 9.11 -8.26
N MET A 82 -12.55 9.37 -7.15
CA MET A 82 -12.78 10.56 -6.33
C MET A 82 -11.46 11.05 -5.72
N ILE A 83 -11.39 12.33 -5.41
CA ILE A 83 -10.28 12.91 -4.66
C ILE A 83 -10.76 13.19 -3.25
N ILE A 84 -10.09 12.59 -2.26
CA ILE A 84 -10.35 12.78 -0.85
C ILE A 84 -9.03 13.12 -0.16
N ARG A 85 -8.99 14.25 0.55
CA ARG A 85 -7.80 14.74 1.27
C ARG A 85 -6.55 14.91 0.40
N GLY A 86 -6.73 15.17 -0.87
CA GLY A 86 -5.64 15.35 -1.84
C GLY A 86 -5.27 14.09 -2.61
N ASP A 87 -5.68 12.91 -2.18
CA ASP A 87 -5.38 11.65 -2.85
C ASP A 87 -6.52 11.16 -3.74
N VAL A 88 -6.15 10.44 -4.80
CA VAL A 88 -7.08 9.76 -5.72
C VAL A 88 -7.44 8.40 -5.18
N PHE A 89 -8.74 8.13 -5.09
CA PHE A 89 -9.33 6.83 -4.74
C PHE A 89 -10.28 6.36 -5.84
N VAL A 90 -10.36 5.05 -6.03
CA VAL A 90 -11.37 4.44 -6.92
C VAL A 90 -12.15 3.40 -6.14
N THR A 91 -13.48 3.49 -6.20
CA THR A 91 -14.39 2.53 -5.59
C THR A 91 -15.22 1.84 -6.66
N SER A 92 -15.62 0.60 -6.38
CA SER A 92 -16.61 -0.11 -7.19
C SER A 92 -18.01 0.40 -6.87
N THR A 93 -18.91 0.40 -7.86
CA THR A 93 -20.35 0.64 -7.68
C THR A 93 -21.11 -0.62 -7.27
N ASP A 94 -20.54 -1.81 -7.57
CA ASP A 94 -21.17 -3.10 -7.33
C ASP A 94 -20.87 -3.66 -5.94
N TYR A 95 -19.73 -3.27 -5.34
CA TYR A 95 -19.29 -3.73 -4.01
C TYR A 95 -18.46 -2.65 -3.31
N THR A 96 -18.23 -2.82 -2.02
CA THR A 96 -17.65 -1.79 -1.14
C THR A 96 -16.12 -1.66 -1.21
N THR A 97 -15.46 -2.29 -2.17
CA THR A 97 -14.00 -2.23 -2.29
C THR A 97 -13.56 -0.89 -2.85
N THR A 98 -12.67 -0.23 -2.13
CA THR A 98 -12.06 1.04 -2.54
C THR A 98 -10.54 0.89 -2.52
N LYS A 99 -9.88 1.39 -3.56
CA LYS A 99 -8.43 1.42 -3.66
C LYS A 99 -7.93 2.86 -3.68
N GLN A 100 -6.91 3.13 -2.89
CA GLN A 100 -6.11 4.35 -3.00
C GLN A 100 -5.18 4.20 -4.21
N ILE A 101 -5.18 5.20 -5.07
CA ILE A 101 -4.38 5.23 -6.30
C ILE A 101 -3.11 6.04 -6.08
N THR A 102 -3.22 7.21 -5.46
CA THR A 102 -2.07 8.06 -5.12
C THR A 102 -1.86 8.07 -3.61
N ALA A 103 -0.61 8.15 -3.18
CA ALA A 103 -0.21 8.25 -1.77
C ALA A 103 1.04 9.14 -1.68
N THR A 104 0.92 10.38 -2.14
CA THR A 104 2.01 11.36 -2.16
C THR A 104 1.71 12.49 -1.19
N PRO A 105 2.73 13.22 -0.69
CA PRO A 105 2.50 14.39 0.16
C PRO A 105 1.83 15.56 -0.58
N GLU A 106 1.93 15.57 -1.91
CA GLU A 106 1.34 16.59 -2.78
C GLU A 106 -0.14 16.34 -3.01
N GLY A 107 -0.87 17.38 -3.40
CA GLY A 107 -2.30 17.26 -3.66
C GLY A 107 -2.61 16.96 -5.13
N GLU A 108 -3.70 16.19 -5.33
CA GLU A 108 -4.29 15.93 -6.63
C GLU A 108 -5.60 16.71 -6.84
N LYS A 109 -5.88 17.05 -8.09
CA LYS A 109 -7.14 17.72 -8.54
C LYS A 109 -7.53 17.25 -9.93
N TRP A 110 -8.81 17.44 -10.25
CA TRP A 110 -9.41 17.21 -11.57
C TRP A 110 -9.17 15.80 -12.11
N LEU A 111 -10.20 15.00 -12.08
CA LEU A 111 -10.19 13.61 -12.52
C LEU A 111 -10.86 13.47 -13.89
N SER A 112 -10.32 12.58 -14.72
CA SER A 112 -10.95 12.09 -15.94
C SER A 112 -10.68 10.60 -16.09
N PHE A 113 -11.73 9.79 -16.31
CA PHE A 113 -11.57 8.41 -16.76
C PHE A 113 -11.33 8.34 -18.25
N ALA A 114 -10.39 7.52 -18.68
CA ALA A 114 -10.28 7.13 -20.08
C ALA A 114 -11.44 6.19 -20.48
N PRO A 115 -11.80 6.15 -21.78
CA PRO A 115 -12.86 5.26 -22.27
C PRO A 115 -12.57 3.76 -22.06
N ASP A 116 -11.31 3.39 -21.85
CA ASP A 116 -10.88 2.02 -21.54
C ASP A 116 -11.28 1.54 -20.13
N ASN A 117 -11.78 2.43 -19.26
CA ASN A 117 -12.09 2.19 -17.85
C ASN A 117 -10.91 1.66 -17.01
N ARG A 118 -9.69 1.75 -17.56
CA ARG A 118 -8.45 1.22 -16.98
C ARG A 118 -7.38 2.28 -16.78
N THR A 119 -7.66 3.49 -17.22
CA THR A 119 -6.75 4.65 -17.13
C THR A 119 -7.50 5.85 -16.54
N ILE A 120 -6.87 6.55 -15.62
CA ILE A 120 -7.36 7.80 -15.02
C ILE A 120 -6.31 8.88 -15.24
N ALA A 121 -6.74 10.07 -15.65
CA ALA A 121 -5.90 11.26 -15.65
C ALA A 121 -6.28 12.17 -14.49
N TYR A 122 -5.30 12.86 -13.93
CA TYR A 122 -5.45 13.86 -12.89
C TYR A 122 -4.32 14.87 -12.95
N ALA A 123 -4.51 16.04 -12.34
CA ALA A 123 -3.42 16.98 -12.11
C ALA A 123 -2.86 16.76 -10.71
N SER A 124 -1.53 16.78 -10.59
CA SER A 124 -0.80 16.69 -9.32
C SER A 124 0.23 17.80 -9.19
N GLU A 125 0.43 18.28 -7.95
CA GLU A 125 1.37 19.37 -7.63
C GLU A 125 2.81 18.85 -7.42
N ARG A 126 3.10 17.62 -7.84
CA ARG A 126 4.42 17.00 -7.71
C ARG A 126 5.49 17.85 -8.39
N GLY A 127 6.59 18.10 -7.67
CA GLY A 127 7.67 18.94 -8.15
C GLY A 127 7.40 20.46 -8.05
N GLY A 128 6.37 20.86 -7.29
CA GLY A 128 6.07 22.26 -6.97
C GLY A 128 5.25 22.99 -8.03
N ASN A 129 4.83 22.32 -9.10
CA ASN A 129 3.93 22.87 -10.13
C ASN A 129 2.89 21.83 -10.54
N TRP A 130 1.69 22.29 -10.85
CA TRP A 130 0.64 21.42 -11.37
C TRP A 130 1.01 20.83 -12.71
N ASN A 131 1.02 19.51 -12.82
CA ASN A 131 1.24 18.79 -14.06
C ASN A 131 0.24 17.64 -14.19
N ILE A 132 0.06 17.14 -15.41
CA ILE A 132 -0.88 16.05 -15.69
C ILE A 132 -0.18 14.72 -15.55
N TYR A 133 -0.81 13.82 -14.81
CA TYR A 133 -0.41 12.44 -14.60
C TYR A 133 -1.51 11.50 -15.05
N THR A 134 -1.12 10.29 -15.39
CA THR A 134 -2.05 9.16 -15.58
C THR A 134 -1.69 8.04 -14.64
N ALA A 135 -2.71 7.35 -14.12
CA ALA A 135 -2.59 6.07 -13.46
C ALA A 135 -3.31 5.02 -14.29
N LYS A 136 -2.65 3.91 -14.54
CA LYS A 136 -3.14 2.82 -15.39
C LYS A 136 -3.00 1.48 -14.69
N ILE A 137 -3.99 0.60 -14.88
CA ILE A 137 -3.90 -0.81 -14.48
C ILE A 137 -2.87 -1.50 -15.38
N ALA A 138 -1.76 -1.98 -14.78
CA ALA A 138 -0.62 -2.51 -15.52
C ALA A 138 -0.89 -3.91 -16.12
N ARG A 139 -1.62 -4.77 -15.41
CA ARG A 139 -1.87 -6.14 -15.82
C ARG A 139 -3.11 -6.25 -16.69
N GLU A 140 -3.00 -6.91 -17.83
CA GLU A 140 -4.10 -7.04 -18.80
C GLU A 140 -5.30 -7.81 -18.24
N GLU A 141 -5.06 -8.81 -17.41
CA GLU A 141 -6.09 -9.65 -16.79
C GLU A 141 -6.91 -8.92 -15.72
N GLU A 142 -6.42 -7.81 -15.18
CA GLU A 142 -7.11 -7.02 -14.17
C GLU A 142 -8.03 -5.99 -14.84
N VAL A 143 -9.32 -6.05 -14.56
CA VAL A 143 -10.33 -5.28 -15.30
C VAL A 143 -10.76 -3.96 -14.64
N ASN A 144 -10.50 -3.79 -13.34
CA ASN A 144 -10.92 -2.60 -12.59
C ASN A 144 -9.90 -2.20 -11.52
N PHE A 145 -9.86 -0.92 -11.17
CA PHE A 145 -8.94 -0.38 -10.18
C PHE A 145 -9.11 -0.97 -8.77
N PRO A 146 -10.34 -1.15 -8.24
CA PRO A 146 -10.51 -1.67 -6.88
C PRO A 146 -9.86 -3.03 -6.64
N SER A 147 -9.78 -3.88 -7.66
CA SER A 147 -9.14 -5.21 -7.57
C SER A 147 -7.76 -5.28 -8.19
N ALA A 148 -7.28 -4.21 -8.84
CA ALA A 148 -5.95 -4.19 -9.45
C ALA A 148 -4.84 -4.36 -8.41
N THR A 149 -3.86 -5.18 -8.70
CA THR A 149 -2.70 -5.42 -7.83
C THR A 149 -1.53 -4.50 -8.17
N LEU A 150 -1.42 -4.09 -9.43
CA LEU A 150 -0.37 -3.20 -9.90
C LEU A 150 -0.95 -2.02 -10.69
N ILE A 151 -0.61 -0.82 -10.26
CA ILE A 151 -0.96 0.43 -10.94
C ILE A 151 0.34 1.14 -11.31
N GLU A 152 0.44 1.56 -12.55
CA GLU A 152 1.54 2.36 -13.06
C GLU A 152 1.11 3.82 -13.18
N GLU A 153 1.91 4.71 -12.63
CA GLU A 153 1.71 6.16 -12.74
C GLU A 153 2.80 6.76 -13.62
N GLU A 154 2.41 7.66 -14.51
CA GLU A 154 3.36 8.43 -15.30
C GLU A 154 2.93 9.89 -15.48
N ALA A 155 3.90 10.80 -15.59
CA ALA A 155 3.64 12.14 -16.07
C ALA A 155 3.35 12.13 -17.57
N VAL A 156 2.22 12.70 -17.98
CA VAL A 156 1.83 12.77 -19.41
C VAL A 156 2.82 13.60 -20.21
N LEU A 157 3.30 14.67 -19.62
CA LEU A 157 4.26 15.60 -20.21
C LEU A 157 5.42 15.86 -19.24
N PRO A 158 6.61 16.20 -19.74
CA PRO A 158 7.73 16.59 -18.90
C PRO A 158 7.37 17.72 -17.94
N SER A 159 8.05 17.77 -16.81
CA SER A 159 7.93 18.88 -15.86
C SER A 159 8.23 20.22 -16.53
N SER A 160 7.51 21.23 -16.14
CA SER A 160 7.59 22.58 -16.72
C SER A 160 7.36 23.60 -15.61
N THR A 161 7.77 24.84 -15.84
CA THR A 161 7.38 25.98 -14.99
C THR A 161 5.92 26.42 -15.21
N LYS A 162 5.28 25.87 -16.25
CA LYS A 162 3.88 26.12 -16.56
C LYS A 162 2.98 25.19 -15.79
N GLU A 163 1.88 25.72 -15.31
CA GLU A 163 0.85 24.95 -14.60
C GLU A 163 -0.14 24.33 -15.59
N ARG A 164 -0.49 23.06 -15.37
CA ARG A 164 -1.41 22.30 -16.22
C ARG A 164 -2.55 21.72 -15.39
N PHE A 165 -3.78 21.94 -15.87
CA PHE A 165 -5.01 21.67 -15.12
C PHE A 165 -6.06 20.93 -15.94
N ALA A 166 -7.04 20.36 -15.24
CA ALA A 166 -8.31 19.86 -15.77
C ALA A 166 -8.13 18.93 -16.98
N PRO A 167 -7.41 17.82 -16.85
CA PRO A 167 -7.25 16.86 -17.94
C PRO A 167 -8.60 16.25 -18.33
N GLN A 168 -8.81 16.06 -19.65
CA GLN A 168 -9.99 15.41 -20.19
C GLN A 168 -9.61 14.53 -21.37
N PHE A 169 -9.92 13.23 -21.29
CA PHE A 169 -9.69 12.32 -22.41
C PHE A 169 -10.61 12.61 -23.58
N SER A 170 -10.10 12.40 -24.79
CA SER A 170 -10.91 12.28 -25.99
C SER A 170 -11.81 11.05 -25.94
N PRO A 171 -12.95 11.02 -26.66
CA PRO A 171 -13.87 9.89 -26.67
C PRO A 171 -13.24 8.56 -27.13
N ASP A 172 -12.18 8.60 -27.92
CA ASP A 172 -11.43 7.43 -28.39
C ASP A 172 -10.21 7.11 -27.50
N GLY A 173 -9.95 7.91 -26.46
CA GLY A 173 -8.87 7.73 -25.49
C GLY A 173 -7.46 7.98 -26.02
N LYS A 174 -7.30 8.54 -27.24
CA LYS A 174 -5.98 8.74 -27.84
C LYS A 174 -5.35 10.06 -27.49
N GLU A 175 -6.17 11.05 -27.18
CA GLU A 175 -5.75 12.41 -26.88
C GLU A 175 -6.21 12.81 -25.47
N LEU A 176 -5.51 13.79 -24.91
CA LEU A 176 -5.86 14.42 -23.65
C LEU A 176 -5.85 15.94 -23.84
N ALA A 177 -7.00 16.57 -23.62
CA ALA A 177 -7.12 18.01 -23.53
C ALA A 177 -6.83 18.47 -22.09
N PHE A 178 -6.20 19.62 -21.92
CA PHE A 178 -5.93 20.23 -20.63
C PHE A 178 -5.76 21.75 -20.75
N ILE A 179 -5.81 22.45 -19.64
CA ILE A 179 -5.59 23.89 -19.57
C ILE A 179 -4.14 24.15 -19.12
N GLU A 180 -3.39 24.96 -19.88
CA GLU A 180 -2.06 25.43 -19.52
C GLU A 180 -2.12 26.91 -19.11
N ASP A 181 -1.49 27.26 -17.98
CA ASP A 181 -1.40 28.63 -17.44
C ASP A 181 -2.77 29.33 -17.35
N ARG A 182 -3.85 28.58 -17.13
CA ARG A 182 -5.24 29.05 -16.99
C ARG A 182 -5.82 29.76 -18.24
N THR A 183 -5.05 29.92 -19.27
CA THR A 183 -5.42 30.74 -20.47
C THR A 183 -5.37 29.96 -21.77
N LYS A 184 -4.70 28.80 -21.80
CA LYS A 184 -4.51 28.04 -23.04
C LYS A 184 -5.17 26.69 -22.95
N LEU A 185 -6.01 26.34 -23.90
CA LEU A 185 -6.45 25.00 -24.14
C LEU A 185 -5.40 24.25 -24.97
N MET A 186 -4.89 23.17 -24.43
CA MET A 186 -3.88 22.32 -25.07
C MET A 186 -4.46 20.93 -25.30
N VAL A 187 -3.98 20.26 -26.33
CA VAL A 187 -4.29 18.86 -26.63
C VAL A 187 -2.97 18.15 -26.84
N VAL A 188 -2.83 16.95 -26.29
CA VAL A 188 -1.67 16.10 -26.47
C VAL A 188 -2.10 14.72 -26.95
N ASP A 189 -1.46 14.22 -27.99
CA ASP A 189 -1.57 12.81 -28.39
C ASP A 189 -0.78 11.95 -27.39
N LEU A 190 -1.45 10.98 -26.76
CA LEU A 190 -0.89 10.20 -25.67
C LEU A 190 0.21 9.22 -26.11
N LYS A 191 0.23 8.83 -27.39
CA LYS A 191 1.23 7.94 -27.95
C LYS A 191 2.51 8.67 -28.34
N THR A 192 2.35 9.83 -29.00
CA THR A 192 3.48 10.60 -29.52
C THR A 192 3.99 11.65 -28.54
N LYS A 193 3.18 11.98 -27.53
CA LYS A 193 3.43 13.04 -26.52
C LYS A 193 3.63 14.43 -27.17
N LYS A 194 2.93 14.68 -28.29
CA LYS A 194 2.97 15.94 -29.04
C LYS A 194 1.60 16.59 -29.13
#